data_2f2a1ec8d84c27cde7362ffd323329ed
#
_entry.id   2f2a1ec8d84c27cde7362ffd323329ed
#
_cell.length_a   1.000
_cell.length_b   1.000
_cell.length_c   1.000
_cell.angle_alpha   90.00
_cell.angle_beta   90.00
_cell.angle_gamma   90.00
#
_symmetry.space_group_name_H-M   'P 1'
#
loop_
_entity.id
_entity.type
_entity.pdbx_description
1 polymer ?
#
loop_
_entity_poly.entity_id
_entity_poly.type
_entity_poly.pdbx_seq_one_letter_code
_entity_poly.pdbx_strand_id
1 'polypeptide(L)'
;SLDPIDIHLGGLYNVMPNLVNAKRILMIGCGTSWHAALVGEYVIEDLARIPVEVEYASEFRYRNPIISKDDVVIAISQSGETADTLAAIKLAKEAGALVLGICNVVGSSIPRETHAGVYTHAGPEIGVASTKAFTAQVTVLIMMAILLGRKRGTLTEEHYQTLIQEMEKVPEKIEQI
;
A
#
# COMPACT_ATOMS: atom_id res chain seq x y z
N SER A 1 -15.40 -29.32 -0.23
CA SER A 1 -14.40 -28.38 0.26
C SER A 1 -14.49 -27.13 -0.60
N LEU A 2 -14.80 -26.01 0.00
CA LEU A 2 -14.67 -24.72 -0.68
C LEU A 2 -13.19 -24.53 -1.03
N ASP A 3 -12.91 -24.07 -2.24
CA ASP A 3 -11.54 -23.72 -2.62
C ASP A 3 -10.99 -22.69 -1.61
N PRO A 4 -9.71 -22.80 -1.21
CA PRO A 4 -9.14 -21.87 -0.26
C PRO A 4 -9.20 -20.45 -0.84
N ILE A 5 -9.70 -19.50 -0.03
CA ILE A 5 -9.74 -18.09 -0.41
C ILE A 5 -8.30 -17.59 -0.50
N ASP A 6 -7.99 -16.81 -1.53
CA ASP A 6 -6.65 -16.26 -1.74
C ASP A 6 -6.71 -14.75 -2.03
N ILE A 7 -5.65 -14.04 -1.64
CA ILE A 7 -5.50 -12.61 -1.91
C ILE A 7 -4.91 -12.42 -3.31
N HIS A 8 -5.63 -11.73 -4.17
CA HIS A 8 -5.20 -11.38 -5.52
C HIS A 8 -5.05 -9.86 -5.66
N LEU A 9 -3.80 -9.39 -5.73
CA LEU A 9 -3.43 -8.02 -6.07
C LEU A 9 -2.78 -8.00 -7.45
N GLY A 10 -3.60 -8.15 -8.49
CA GLY A 10 -3.15 -8.38 -9.87
C GLY A 10 -2.18 -7.34 -10.39
N GLY A 11 -2.36 -6.07 -10.01
CA GLY A 11 -1.44 -4.99 -10.37
C GLY A 11 -0.03 -5.10 -9.80
N LEU A 12 0.21 -6.01 -8.84
CA LEU A 12 1.53 -6.25 -8.23
C LEU A 12 2.21 -7.53 -8.72
N TYR A 13 1.56 -8.30 -9.59
CA TYR A 13 2.05 -9.62 -10.00
C TYR A 13 3.50 -9.59 -10.52
N ASN A 14 3.79 -8.67 -11.44
CA ASN A 14 5.10 -8.58 -12.09
C ASN A 14 6.21 -8.03 -11.17
N VAL A 15 5.85 -7.33 -10.11
CA VAL A 15 6.79 -6.71 -9.16
C VAL A 15 6.86 -7.45 -7.82
N MET A 16 6.10 -8.52 -7.67
CA MET A 16 6.05 -9.30 -6.43
C MET A 16 7.43 -9.80 -5.98
N PRO A 17 8.33 -10.30 -6.86
CA PRO A 17 9.68 -10.69 -6.44
C PRO A 17 10.47 -9.53 -5.81
N ASN A 18 10.31 -8.32 -6.32
CA ASN A 18 10.97 -7.12 -5.77
C ASN A 18 10.42 -6.78 -4.39
N LEU A 19 9.08 -6.82 -4.23
CA LEU A 19 8.42 -6.60 -2.94
C LEU A 19 8.86 -7.61 -1.87
N VAL A 20 8.88 -8.89 -2.22
CA VAL A 20 9.30 -9.97 -1.30
C VAL A 20 10.76 -9.81 -0.86
N ASN A 21 11.63 -9.30 -1.73
CA ASN A 21 13.05 -9.11 -1.47
C ASN A 21 13.41 -7.68 -1.04
N ALA A 22 12.45 -6.80 -0.85
CA ALA A 22 12.69 -5.42 -0.44
C ALA A 22 13.48 -5.36 0.86
N LYS A 23 14.49 -4.50 0.90
CA LYS A 23 15.27 -4.23 2.11
C LYS A 23 14.51 -3.30 3.06
N ARG A 24 13.73 -2.40 2.51
CA ARG A 24 12.89 -1.44 3.21
C ARG A 24 11.74 -1.01 2.29
N ILE A 25 10.60 -0.70 2.87
CA ILE A 25 9.49 -0.04 2.20
C ILE A 25 9.39 1.40 2.72
N LEU A 26 9.35 2.36 1.80
CA LEU A 26 9.06 3.77 2.10
C LEU A 26 7.65 4.07 1.64
N MET A 27 6.76 4.45 2.55
CA MET A 27 5.40 4.87 2.22
C MET A 27 5.30 6.39 2.25
N ILE A 28 4.78 6.97 1.19
CA ILE A 28 4.59 8.41 1.06
C ILE A 28 3.13 8.75 0.78
N GLY A 29 2.65 9.79 1.43
CA GLY A 29 1.28 10.29 1.24
C GLY A 29 1.06 11.62 1.92
N CYS A 30 -0.12 12.19 1.72
CA CYS A 30 -0.57 13.42 2.36
C CYS A 30 -1.92 13.19 3.04
N GLY A 31 -2.20 13.91 4.12
CA GLY A 31 -3.49 13.85 4.81
C GLY A 31 -3.87 12.46 5.30
N THR A 32 -5.08 12.01 4.98
CA THR A 32 -5.57 10.68 5.40
C THR A 32 -4.78 9.53 4.80
N SER A 33 -4.18 9.70 3.61
CA SER A 33 -3.30 8.69 2.99
C SER A 33 -2.03 8.47 3.81
N TRP A 34 -1.47 9.51 4.43
CA TRP A 34 -0.36 9.37 5.37
C TRP A 34 -0.77 8.60 6.62
N HIS A 35 -1.97 8.84 7.17
CA HIS A 35 -2.49 8.06 8.29
C HIS A 35 -2.75 6.59 7.92
N ALA A 36 -3.22 6.30 6.70
CA ALA A 36 -3.34 4.94 6.22
C ALA A 36 -1.97 4.24 6.13
N ALA A 37 -0.95 4.97 5.67
CA ALA A 37 0.43 4.47 5.63
C ALA A 37 0.96 4.07 7.01
N LEU A 38 0.66 4.85 8.08
CA LEU A 38 1.04 4.49 9.45
C LEU A 38 0.43 3.15 9.90
N VAL A 39 -0.83 2.88 9.54
CA VAL A 39 -1.42 1.57 9.80
C VAL A 39 -0.69 0.49 8.99
N GLY A 40 -0.39 0.78 7.72
CA GLY A 40 0.37 -0.11 6.84
C GLY A 40 1.74 -0.48 7.38
N GLU A 41 2.46 0.49 7.97
CA GLU A 41 3.76 0.30 8.62
C GLU A 41 3.68 -0.81 9.68
N TYR A 42 2.77 -0.66 10.65
CA TYR A 42 2.62 -1.62 11.73
C TYR A 42 2.29 -3.04 11.22
N VAL A 43 1.34 -3.16 10.30
CA VAL A 43 0.91 -4.48 9.84
C VAL A 43 1.94 -5.15 8.92
N ILE A 44 2.66 -4.41 8.08
CA ILE A 44 3.70 -4.98 7.22
C ILE A 44 4.91 -5.39 8.06
N GLU A 45 5.33 -4.58 9.01
CA GLU A 45 6.43 -4.93 9.91
C GLU A 45 6.09 -6.16 10.75
N ASP A 46 4.87 -6.24 11.28
CA ASP A 46 4.43 -7.37 12.09
C ASP A 46 4.31 -8.67 11.28
N LEU A 47 3.63 -8.64 10.13
CA LEU A 47 3.31 -9.83 9.38
C LEU A 47 4.39 -10.25 8.38
N ALA A 48 5.02 -9.30 7.68
CA ALA A 48 5.98 -9.56 6.63
C ALA A 48 7.44 -9.36 7.04
N ARG A 49 7.69 -8.76 8.19
CA ARG A 49 9.04 -8.51 8.75
C ARG A 49 9.93 -7.72 7.78
N ILE A 50 9.36 -6.73 7.10
CA ILE A 50 10.08 -5.78 6.26
C ILE A 50 10.07 -4.44 6.99
N PRO A 51 11.22 -3.77 7.20
CA PRO A 51 11.25 -2.42 7.76
C PRO A 51 10.46 -1.44 6.91
N VAL A 52 9.62 -0.63 7.53
CA VAL A 52 8.80 0.38 6.85
C VAL A 52 9.09 1.75 7.45
N GLU A 53 9.17 2.75 6.61
CA GLU A 53 9.21 4.17 7.00
C GLU A 53 8.04 4.89 6.35
N VAL A 54 7.37 5.76 7.09
CA VAL A 54 6.24 6.55 6.60
C VAL A 54 6.57 8.03 6.64
N GLU A 55 6.40 8.70 5.51
CA GLU A 55 6.71 10.12 5.39
C GLU A 55 5.60 10.92 4.71
N TYR A 56 5.48 12.18 5.09
CA TYR A 56 4.71 13.13 4.31
C TYR A 56 5.40 13.36 2.95
N ALA A 57 4.64 13.26 1.87
CA ALA A 57 5.18 13.46 0.54
C ALA A 57 5.77 14.87 0.35
N SER A 58 5.19 15.88 1.00
CA SER A 58 5.71 17.25 1.02
C SER A 58 7.10 17.35 1.65
N GLU A 59 7.30 16.69 2.80
CA GLU A 59 8.58 16.69 3.49
C GLU A 59 9.63 15.84 2.74
N PHE A 60 9.22 14.67 2.25
CA PHE A 60 10.07 13.74 1.52
C PHE A 60 10.79 14.41 0.34
N ARG A 61 10.08 15.24 -0.44
CA ARG A 61 10.67 15.91 -1.60
C ARG A 61 11.75 16.95 -1.25
N TYR A 62 11.73 17.52 -0.05
CA TYR A 62 12.63 18.62 0.33
C TYR A 62 13.79 18.20 1.25
N ARG A 63 13.64 17.11 2.00
CA ARG A 63 14.64 16.71 3.01
C ARG A 63 15.85 15.95 2.45
N ASN A 64 15.96 15.72 1.14
CA ASN A 64 17.00 14.91 0.54
C ASN A 64 17.06 13.48 1.14
N PRO A 65 16.01 12.66 0.96
CA PRO A 65 15.92 11.36 1.61
C PRO A 65 16.99 10.39 1.08
N ILE A 66 17.43 9.49 1.95
CA ILE A 66 18.31 8.39 1.55
C ILE A 66 17.44 7.29 0.94
N ILE A 67 17.61 7.07 -0.36
CA ILE A 67 16.87 6.06 -1.13
C ILE A 67 17.88 5.17 -1.85
N SER A 68 17.67 3.88 -1.85
CA SER A 68 18.47 2.91 -2.58
C SER A 68 17.64 2.17 -3.63
N LYS A 69 18.31 1.53 -4.58
CA LYS A 69 17.67 0.65 -5.58
C LYS A 69 17.01 -0.60 -4.97
N ASP A 70 17.36 -0.94 -3.74
CA ASP A 70 16.82 -2.08 -3.01
C ASP A 70 15.59 -1.70 -2.16
N ASP A 71 15.23 -0.40 -2.13
CA ASP A 71 14.02 0.10 -1.50
C ASP A 71 12.83 -0.02 -2.45
N VAL A 72 11.66 -0.20 -1.86
CA VAL A 72 10.38 -0.06 -2.55
C VAL A 72 9.66 1.16 -1.99
N VAL A 73 9.24 2.07 -2.87
CA VAL A 73 8.48 3.26 -2.48
C VAL A 73 7.01 3.03 -2.84
N ILE A 74 6.10 3.22 -1.88
CA ILE A 74 4.66 3.11 -2.09
C ILE A 74 4.03 4.49 -1.92
N ALA A 75 3.53 5.04 -3.01
CA ALA A 75 2.81 6.30 -3.04
C ALA A 75 1.31 6.07 -2.86
N ILE A 76 0.72 6.66 -1.83
CA ILE A 76 -0.69 6.48 -1.49
C ILE A 76 -1.43 7.80 -1.71
N SER A 77 -2.49 7.76 -2.51
CA SER A 77 -3.29 8.95 -2.82
C SER A 77 -4.72 8.57 -3.17
N GLN A 78 -5.69 9.30 -2.64
CA GLN A 78 -7.09 9.14 -3.04
C GLN A 78 -7.30 9.65 -4.47
N SER A 79 -6.92 10.89 -4.77
CA SER A 79 -7.14 11.53 -6.07
C SER A 79 -6.17 11.04 -7.15
N GLY A 80 -4.97 10.62 -6.75
CA GLY A 80 -3.89 10.30 -7.67
C GLY A 80 -3.28 11.51 -8.38
N GLU A 81 -3.55 12.73 -7.90
CA GLU A 81 -3.11 14.00 -8.53
C GLU A 81 -2.34 14.91 -7.57
N THR A 82 -1.98 14.45 -6.37
CA THR A 82 -1.29 15.27 -5.37
C THR A 82 0.12 15.64 -5.86
N ALA A 83 0.38 16.93 -6.04
CA ALA A 83 1.61 17.45 -6.62
C ALA A 83 2.88 17.03 -5.84
N ASP A 84 2.82 17.10 -4.50
CA ASP A 84 3.94 16.67 -3.65
C ASP A 84 4.23 15.17 -3.78
N THR A 85 3.19 14.35 -3.89
CA THR A 85 3.33 12.91 -4.09
C THR A 85 3.95 12.61 -5.47
N LEU A 86 3.53 13.32 -6.52
CA LEU A 86 4.12 13.18 -7.86
C LEU A 86 5.61 13.57 -7.88
N ALA A 87 5.98 14.66 -7.18
CA ALA A 87 7.36 15.07 -7.06
C ALA A 87 8.21 14.05 -6.28
N ALA A 88 7.66 13.47 -5.21
CA ALA A 88 8.32 12.43 -4.42
C ALA A 88 8.50 11.12 -5.23
N ILE A 89 7.52 10.74 -6.06
CA ILE A 89 7.63 9.61 -7.00
C ILE A 89 8.80 9.81 -7.97
N LYS A 90 8.90 11.00 -8.57
CA LYS A 90 9.99 11.31 -9.49
C LYS A 90 11.35 11.18 -8.82
N LEU A 91 11.51 11.75 -7.63
CA LEU A 91 12.75 11.65 -6.85
C LEU A 91 13.11 10.18 -6.56
N ALA A 92 12.15 9.36 -6.15
CA ALA A 92 12.36 7.94 -5.86
C ALA A 92 12.78 7.15 -7.12
N LYS A 93 12.16 7.44 -8.28
CA LYS A 93 12.53 6.83 -9.57
C LYS A 93 13.94 7.22 -10.00
N GLU A 94 14.31 8.48 -9.85
CA GLU A 94 15.67 8.98 -10.17
C GLU A 94 16.75 8.31 -9.30
N ALA A 95 16.40 7.93 -8.05
CA ALA A 95 17.27 7.16 -7.16
C ALA A 95 17.32 5.65 -7.50
N GLY A 96 16.50 5.19 -8.46
CA GLY A 96 16.47 3.81 -8.92
C GLY A 96 15.58 2.87 -8.10
N ALA A 97 14.78 3.38 -7.18
CA ALA A 97 13.84 2.58 -6.40
C ALA A 97 12.66 2.09 -7.26
N LEU A 98 12.10 0.94 -6.91
CA LEU A 98 10.81 0.51 -7.42
C LEU A 98 9.71 1.37 -6.78
N VAL A 99 8.88 2.01 -7.59
CA VAL A 99 7.79 2.86 -7.09
C VAL A 99 6.44 2.26 -7.46
N LEU A 100 5.59 2.08 -6.45
CA LEU A 100 4.24 1.55 -6.55
C LEU A 100 3.21 2.62 -6.18
N GLY A 101 2.00 2.53 -6.75
CA GLY A 101 0.89 3.41 -6.42
C GLY A 101 -0.28 2.67 -5.78
N ILE A 102 -0.87 3.26 -4.74
CA ILE A 102 -2.19 2.88 -4.22
C ILE A 102 -3.11 4.07 -4.42
N CYS A 103 -4.01 3.99 -5.39
CA CYS A 103 -4.86 5.10 -5.79
C CYS A 103 -6.32 4.69 -5.94
N ASN A 104 -7.25 5.65 -5.76
CA ASN A 104 -8.66 5.40 -5.97
C ASN A 104 -9.11 5.76 -7.41
N VAL A 105 -8.55 6.83 -7.98
CA VAL A 105 -8.97 7.32 -9.30
C VAL A 105 -8.18 6.64 -10.41
N VAL A 106 -8.88 5.84 -11.21
CA VAL A 106 -8.30 5.15 -12.37
C VAL A 106 -7.86 6.18 -13.43
N GLY A 107 -6.65 5.99 -13.99
CA GLY A 107 -6.12 6.86 -15.03
C GLY A 107 -5.60 8.22 -14.55
N SER A 108 -5.56 8.47 -13.24
CA SER A 108 -4.90 9.66 -12.67
C SER A 108 -3.39 9.65 -12.89
N SER A 109 -2.71 10.73 -12.53
CA SER A 109 -1.28 10.92 -12.83
C SER A 109 -0.38 9.96 -12.05
N ILE A 110 -0.64 9.72 -10.76
CA ILE A 110 0.19 8.84 -9.93
C ILE A 110 0.28 7.41 -10.50
N PRO A 111 -0.82 6.72 -10.86
CA PRO A 111 -0.71 5.39 -11.50
C PRO A 111 0.08 5.38 -12.80
N ARG A 112 0.05 6.45 -13.58
CA ARG A 112 0.83 6.56 -14.83
C ARG A 112 2.32 6.75 -14.58
N GLU A 113 2.67 7.38 -13.46
CA GLU A 113 4.06 7.67 -13.08
C GLU A 113 4.72 6.55 -12.28
N THR A 114 3.96 5.59 -11.75
CA THR A 114 4.47 4.45 -10.98
C THR A 114 4.74 3.23 -11.86
N HIS A 115 5.58 2.31 -11.39
CA HIS A 115 5.92 1.09 -12.13
C HIS A 115 4.79 0.05 -12.10
N ALA A 116 4.04 0.03 -11.00
CA ALA A 116 2.91 -0.87 -10.78
C ALA A 116 2.03 -0.31 -9.66
N GLY A 117 0.91 -0.94 -9.35
CA GLY A 117 0.08 -0.46 -8.25
C GLY A 117 -1.27 -1.17 -8.13
N VAL A 118 -2.06 -0.67 -7.21
CA VAL A 118 -3.39 -1.18 -6.88
C VAL A 118 -4.39 -0.02 -6.88
N TYR A 119 -5.56 -0.23 -7.49
CA TYR A 119 -6.70 0.65 -7.33
C TYR A 119 -7.58 0.20 -6.18
N THR A 120 -7.99 1.14 -5.33
CA THR A 120 -8.81 0.83 -4.14
C THR A 120 -10.29 0.61 -4.48
N HIS A 121 -10.75 1.12 -5.64
CA HIS A 121 -12.14 0.99 -6.10
C HIS A 121 -13.20 1.45 -5.08
N ALA A 122 -12.86 2.46 -4.25
CA ALA A 122 -13.78 3.00 -3.24
C ALA A 122 -14.93 3.86 -3.83
N GLY A 123 -14.93 4.06 -5.14
CA GLY A 123 -15.87 4.96 -5.82
C GLY A 123 -15.54 6.43 -5.58
N PRO A 124 -16.37 7.37 -6.07
CA PRO A 124 -16.13 8.80 -5.89
C PRO A 124 -16.10 9.20 -4.42
N GLU A 125 -15.06 9.93 -4.01
CA GLU A 125 -14.93 10.54 -2.69
C GLU A 125 -15.14 12.05 -2.82
N ILE A 126 -16.18 12.58 -2.18
CA ILE A 126 -16.58 13.98 -2.29
C ILE A 126 -16.02 14.79 -1.11
N GLY A 127 -15.80 14.15 0.04
CA GLY A 127 -15.27 14.81 1.23
C GLY A 127 -13.80 15.19 1.10
N VAL A 128 -13.42 16.35 1.62
CA VAL A 128 -12.01 16.77 1.70
C VAL A 128 -11.23 15.84 2.62
N ALA A 129 -11.77 15.56 3.80
CA ALA A 129 -11.29 14.50 4.68
C ALA A 129 -11.91 13.18 4.23
N SER A 130 -11.10 12.34 3.61
CA SER A 130 -11.54 11.08 3.02
C SER A 130 -11.91 10.07 4.13
N THR A 131 -13.04 9.39 3.97
CA THR A 131 -13.52 8.37 4.92
C THR A 131 -13.43 6.98 4.30
N LYS A 132 -14.26 6.69 3.30
CA LYS A 132 -14.27 5.37 2.65
C LYS A 132 -12.98 5.10 1.87
N ALA A 133 -12.39 6.12 1.24
CA ALA A 133 -11.13 5.94 0.54
C ALA A 133 -9.98 5.63 1.51
N PHE A 134 -9.97 6.22 2.71
CA PHE A 134 -9.04 5.87 3.79
C PHE A 134 -9.19 4.40 4.19
N THR A 135 -10.41 3.96 4.48
CA THR A 135 -10.68 2.55 4.85
C THR A 135 -10.25 1.59 3.74
N ALA A 136 -10.51 1.93 2.47
CA ALA A 136 -10.09 1.12 1.35
C ALA A 136 -8.56 1.06 1.20
N GLN A 137 -7.84 2.16 1.45
CA GLN A 137 -6.37 2.17 1.47
C GLN A 137 -5.82 1.27 2.57
N VAL A 138 -6.37 1.36 3.78
CA VAL A 138 -5.99 0.48 4.91
C VAL A 138 -6.25 -0.99 4.55
N THR A 139 -7.39 -1.31 3.95
CA THR A 139 -7.72 -2.68 3.52
C THR A 139 -6.69 -3.22 2.53
N VAL A 140 -6.31 -2.43 1.51
CA VAL A 140 -5.27 -2.82 0.53
C VAL A 140 -3.92 -3.06 1.23
N LEU A 141 -3.53 -2.20 2.17
CA LEU A 141 -2.27 -2.35 2.91
C LEU A 141 -2.26 -3.61 3.79
N ILE A 142 -3.39 -3.94 4.44
CA ILE A 142 -3.54 -5.19 5.20
C ILE A 142 -3.43 -6.40 4.26
N MET A 143 -4.11 -6.38 3.11
CA MET A 143 -4.01 -7.45 2.11
C MET A 143 -2.57 -7.63 1.63
N MET A 144 -1.85 -6.54 1.38
CA MET A 144 -0.43 -6.57 1.01
C MET A 144 0.43 -7.20 2.12
N ALA A 145 0.22 -6.81 3.37
CA ALA A 145 0.96 -7.34 4.52
C ALA A 145 0.77 -8.85 4.68
N ILE A 146 -0.48 -9.33 4.59
CA ILE A 146 -0.82 -10.75 4.69
C ILE A 146 -0.18 -11.53 3.52
N LEU A 147 -0.31 -11.02 2.28
CA LEU A 147 0.26 -11.67 1.09
C LEU A 147 1.78 -11.72 1.15
N LEU A 148 2.44 -10.62 1.55
CA LEU A 148 3.89 -10.57 1.71
C LEU A 148 4.38 -11.48 2.83
N GLY A 149 3.69 -11.53 3.97
CA GLY A 149 4.00 -12.42 5.08
C GLY A 149 3.98 -13.88 4.65
N ARG A 150 2.96 -14.32 3.90
CA ARG A 150 2.90 -15.66 3.33
C ARG A 150 4.06 -15.92 2.36
N LYS A 151 4.29 -15.02 1.40
CA LYS A 151 5.34 -15.21 0.37
C LYS A 151 6.76 -15.18 0.94
N ARG A 152 6.98 -14.48 2.03
CA ARG A 152 8.26 -14.45 2.75
C ARG A 152 8.42 -15.63 3.72
N GLY A 153 7.36 -16.39 3.98
CA GLY A 153 7.34 -17.47 4.95
C GLY A 153 7.37 -17.01 6.43
N THR A 154 6.99 -15.75 6.68
CA THR A 154 6.84 -15.20 8.04
C THR A 154 5.46 -15.46 8.62
N LEU A 155 4.49 -15.83 7.78
CA LEU A 155 3.17 -16.36 8.16
C LEU A 155 3.08 -17.84 7.77
N THR A 156 2.51 -18.64 8.69
CA THR A 156 2.10 -20.01 8.36
C THR A 156 0.86 -19.99 7.47
N GLU A 157 0.63 -21.05 6.70
CA GLU A 157 -0.59 -21.15 5.86
C GLU A 157 -1.87 -21.09 6.70
N GLU A 158 -1.88 -21.71 7.87
CA GLU A 158 -3.01 -21.67 8.80
C GLU A 158 -3.32 -20.21 9.24
N HIS A 159 -2.29 -19.46 9.63
CA HIS A 159 -2.46 -18.07 10.05
C HIS A 159 -2.91 -17.18 8.87
N TYR A 160 -2.34 -17.39 7.68
CA TYR A 160 -2.77 -16.72 6.45
C TYR A 160 -4.27 -16.91 6.19
N GLN A 161 -4.77 -18.15 6.22
CA GLN A 161 -6.19 -18.45 6.00
C GLN A 161 -7.08 -17.86 7.09
N THR A 162 -6.62 -17.88 8.34
CA THR A 162 -7.36 -17.28 9.46
C THR A 162 -7.53 -15.76 9.26
N LEU A 163 -6.47 -15.05 8.89
CA LEU A 163 -6.52 -13.60 8.65
C LEU A 163 -7.48 -13.24 7.51
N ILE A 164 -7.46 -14.00 6.41
CA ILE A 164 -8.40 -13.77 5.29
C ILE A 164 -9.85 -13.97 5.74
N GLN A 165 -10.14 -15.06 6.45
CA GLN A 165 -11.49 -15.34 6.96
C GLN A 165 -11.99 -14.25 7.92
N GLU A 166 -11.10 -13.69 8.76
CA GLU A 166 -11.47 -12.59 9.63
C GLU A 166 -11.70 -11.28 8.85
N MET A 167 -10.91 -11.02 7.80
CA MET A 167 -11.14 -9.87 6.92
C MET A 167 -12.50 -9.95 6.21
N GLU A 168 -12.92 -11.12 5.76
CA GLU A 168 -14.22 -11.30 5.12
C GLU A 168 -15.41 -11.00 6.03
N LYS A 169 -15.24 -11.18 7.34
CA LYS A 169 -16.29 -10.89 8.35
C LYS A 169 -16.37 -9.41 8.75
N VAL A 170 -15.39 -8.58 8.34
CA VAL A 170 -15.35 -7.17 8.76
C VAL A 170 -16.60 -6.39 8.34
N PRO A 171 -17.12 -6.50 7.09
CA PRO A 171 -18.34 -5.78 6.72
C PRO A 171 -19.52 -6.11 7.61
N GLU A 172 -19.76 -7.40 7.89
CA GLU A 172 -20.87 -7.84 8.77
C GLU A 172 -20.70 -7.32 10.21
N LYS A 173 -19.46 -7.30 10.71
CA LYS A 173 -19.18 -6.76 12.05
C LYS A 173 -19.45 -5.25 12.13
N ILE A 174 -19.16 -4.51 11.06
CA ILE A 174 -19.42 -3.07 10.98
C ILE A 174 -20.94 -2.79 10.93
N GLU A 175 -21.71 -3.61 10.20
CA GLU A 175 -23.17 -3.46 10.12
C GLU A 175 -23.89 -3.70 11.47
N GLN A 176 -23.24 -4.34 12.44
CA GLN A 176 -23.78 -4.62 13.77
C GLN A 176 -23.54 -3.49 14.78
N ILE A 177 -22.77 -2.46 14.43
CA ILE A 177 -22.46 -1.30 15.28
C ILE A 177 -23.41 -0.15 15.00
#